data_033866ad28da3978b0e9f458fc3b437f
#
_entry.id   033866ad28da3978b0e9f458fc3b437f
#
_cell.length_a   1.000
_cell.length_b   1.000
_cell.length_c   1.000
_cell.angle_alpha   90.00
_cell.angle_beta   90.00
_cell.angle_gamma   90.00
#
_symmetry.space_group_name_H-M   'P 1'
#
loop_
_entity.id
_entity.type
_entity.pdbx_description
1 polymer ?
#
loop_
_entity_poly.entity_id
_entity_poly.type
_entity_poly.pdbx_seq_one_letter_code
_entity_poly.pdbx_strand_id
1 'polypeptide(L)'
;SQFTPKRSTSMTSLQALAMWNNRFVVRYSEHIAKRLENEHADRHEQLRRLVQLAYGRNPNADELNAMVEYADQHGLANACRVIVNSNEFMFVN
;
A
#
# COMPACT_ATOMS: atom_id res chain seq x y z
N SER A 1 -5.45 -24.36 9.58
CA SER A 1 -5.37 -24.00 9.71
C SER A 1 -5.70 -23.62 9.74
N GLN A 2 -6.02 -23.42 9.73
CA GLN A 2 -6.13 -22.89 9.72
C GLN A 2 -6.09 -22.02 9.97
N PHE A 3 -6.26 -21.74 10.29
CA PHE A 3 -5.81 -20.83 10.54
C PHE A 3 -4.78 -20.85 11.16
N THR A 4 -4.30 -21.21 11.22
CA THR A 4 -3.37 -21.22 11.56
C THR A 4 -2.41 -21.38 11.58
N PRO A 5 -1.88 -21.71 11.85
CA PRO A 5 -0.95 -21.75 11.90
C PRO A 5 -0.08 -21.73 11.65
N LYS A 6 0.20 -22.23 11.49
CA LYS A 6 1.01 -21.91 11.15
C LYS A 6 1.14 -20.89 10.77
N ARG A 7 1.24 -20.19 11.02
CA ARG A 7 1.27 -19.19 10.68
C ARG A 7 0.87 -18.70 9.57
N SER A 8 1.10 -18.96 8.78
CA SER A 8 0.80 -18.49 7.49
C SER A 8 -0.68 -18.56 7.16
N THR A 9 -1.39 -19.39 7.79
CA THR A 9 -2.82 -19.51 7.53
C THR A 9 -3.55 -18.21 7.85
N SER A 10 -3.24 -17.60 8.98
CA SER A 10 -3.86 -16.32 9.33
C SER A 10 -3.58 -15.24 8.34
N MET A 11 -2.34 -15.15 7.91
CA MET A 11 -1.96 -14.12 6.96
C MET A 11 -2.66 -14.33 5.63
N THR A 12 -2.75 -15.56 5.20
CA THR A 12 -3.43 -15.87 3.97
C THR A 12 -4.90 -15.49 4.04
N SER A 13 -5.51 -15.73 5.19
CA SER A 13 -6.90 -15.36 5.38
C SER A 13 -7.11 -13.86 5.31
N LEU A 14 -6.22 -13.10 5.90
CA LEU A 14 -6.30 -11.65 5.83
C LEU A 14 -6.12 -11.14 4.41
N GLN A 15 -5.19 -11.72 3.67
CA GLN A 15 -4.99 -11.36 2.29
C GLN A 15 -6.22 -11.67 1.45
N ALA A 16 -6.78 -12.84 1.63
CA ALA A 16 -7.97 -13.25 0.92
C ALA A 16 -9.13 -12.31 1.21
N LEU A 17 -9.28 -11.95 2.47
CA LEU A 17 -10.35 -11.04 2.86
C LEU A 17 -10.18 -9.67 2.22
N ALA A 18 -8.96 -9.16 2.22
CA ALA A 18 -8.68 -7.87 1.62
C ALA A 18 -8.93 -7.89 0.12
N MET A 19 -8.57 -8.97 -0.54
CA MET A 19 -8.78 -9.10 -1.97
C MET A 19 -10.25 -9.22 -2.34
N TRP A 20 -11.01 -9.90 -1.53
CA TRP A 20 -12.44 -10.06 -1.78
C TRP A 20 -13.21 -8.78 -1.53
N ASN A 21 -12.70 -7.93 -0.65
CA ASN A 21 -13.41 -6.73 -0.25
C ASN A 21 -12.80 -5.50 -0.90
N ASN A 22 -13.18 -5.25 -2.14
CA ASN A 22 -12.70 -4.08 -2.87
C ASN A 22 -13.01 -2.78 -2.15
N ARG A 23 -14.13 -2.71 -1.48
CA ARG A 23 -14.47 -1.51 -0.73
C ARG A 23 -13.47 -1.24 0.36
N PHE A 24 -13.06 -2.30 1.05
CA PHE A 24 -12.07 -2.18 2.10
C PHE A 24 -10.77 -1.63 1.53
N VAL A 25 -10.32 -2.20 0.42
CA VAL A 25 -9.06 -1.76 -0.21
C VAL A 25 -9.17 -0.32 -0.67
N VAL A 26 -10.28 0.06 -1.27
CA VAL A 26 -10.48 1.43 -1.74
C VAL A 26 -10.47 2.40 -0.56
N ARG A 27 -11.22 2.10 0.48
CA ARG A 27 -11.29 2.97 1.65
C ARG A 27 -9.96 3.09 2.35
N TYR A 28 -9.28 1.98 2.50
CA TYR A 28 -7.99 1.95 3.14
C TYR A 28 -6.99 2.80 2.36
N SER A 29 -7.02 2.68 1.05
CA SER A 29 -6.13 3.45 0.18
C SER A 29 -6.43 4.94 0.25
N GLU A 30 -7.70 5.31 0.27
CA GLU A 30 -8.10 6.71 0.39
C GLU A 30 -7.66 7.27 1.73
N HIS A 31 -7.78 6.48 2.76
CA HIS A 31 -7.40 6.90 4.11
C HIS A 31 -5.89 7.16 4.19
N ILE A 32 -5.12 6.25 3.65
CA ILE A 32 -3.66 6.40 3.63
C ILE A 32 -3.27 7.61 2.80
N ALA A 33 -3.90 7.78 1.63
CA ALA A 33 -3.59 8.90 0.76
C ALA A 33 -3.84 10.23 1.46
N LYS A 34 -4.97 10.33 2.14
CA LYS A 34 -5.32 11.55 2.86
C LYS A 34 -4.31 11.84 3.95
N ARG A 35 -3.91 10.82 4.68
CA ARG A 35 -2.93 10.96 5.73
C ARG A 35 -1.59 11.43 5.18
N LEU A 36 -1.16 10.84 4.06
CA LEU A 36 0.09 11.23 3.43
C LEU A 36 0.04 12.68 2.95
N GLU A 37 -1.09 13.09 2.39
CA GLU A 37 -1.24 14.47 1.94
C GLU A 37 -1.21 15.45 3.10
N ASN A 38 -1.75 15.05 4.24
CA ASN A 38 -1.72 15.91 5.44
C ASN A 38 -0.34 16.00 6.04
N GLU A 39 0.44 14.95 5.95
CA GLU A 39 1.76 14.91 6.57
C GLU A 39 2.86 15.47 5.69
N HIS A 40 2.69 15.39 4.37
CA HIS A 40 3.73 15.79 3.43
C HIS A 40 3.11 16.56 2.28
N ALA A 41 3.62 17.73 2.00
CA ALA A 41 3.14 18.55 0.88
C ALA A 41 3.71 18.06 -0.45
N ASP A 42 4.90 17.47 -0.43
CA ASP A 42 5.62 17.08 -1.64
C ASP A 42 5.23 15.66 -2.06
N ARG A 43 4.92 15.50 -3.34
CA ARG A 43 4.50 14.20 -3.87
C ARG A 43 5.59 13.13 -3.71
N HIS A 44 6.85 13.50 -3.91
CA HIS A 44 7.95 12.56 -3.74
C HIS A 44 8.02 12.05 -2.31
N GLU A 45 7.84 12.95 -1.34
CA GLU A 45 7.87 12.52 0.06
C GLU A 45 6.67 11.65 0.41
N GLN A 46 5.52 11.95 -0.17
CA GLN A 46 4.33 11.13 0.04
C GLN A 46 4.58 9.70 -0.43
N LEU A 47 5.12 9.55 -1.62
CA LEU A 47 5.37 8.22 -2.18
C LEU A 47 6.51 7.52 -1.47
N ARG A 48 7.54 8.26 -1.08
CA ARG A 48 8.65 7.66 -0.32
C ARG A 48 8.13 7.08 0.99
N ARG A 49 7.31 7.85 1.68
CA ARG A 49 6.75 7.39 2.95
C ARG A 49 5.84 6.19 2.75
N LEU A 50 5.07 6.20 1.67
CA LEU A 50 4.20 5.08 1.36
C LEU A 50 4.98 3.78 1.19
N VAL A 51 6.09 3.83 0.45
CA VAL A 51 6.91 2.64 0.25
C VAL A 51 7.52 2.18 1.57
N GLN A 52 7.98 3.11 2.39
CA GLN A 52 8.51 2.76 3.71
C GLN A 52 7.48 2.05 4.57
N LEU A 53 6.25 2.54 4.55
CA LEU A 53 5.19 1.94 5.36
C LEU A 53 4.76 0.58 4.82
N ALA A 54 4.69 0.45 3.50
CA ALA A 54 4.17 -0.76 2.89
C ALA A 54 5.21 -1.87 2.78
N TYR A 55 6.44 -1.51 2.45
CA TYR A 55 7.47 -2.50 2.13
C TYR A 55 8.60 -2.56 3.13
N GLY A 56 8.67 -1.59 4.04
CA GLY A 56 9.74 -1.55 5.03
C GLY A 56 11.09 -1.16 4.48
N ARG A 57 11.11 -0.53 3.31
CA ARG A 57 12.36 -0.08 2.69
C ARG A 57 12.13 1.21 1.95
N ASN A 58 13.21 1.87 1.58
CA ASN A 58 13.13 3.07 0.75
C ASN A 58 13.03 2.68 -0.72
N PRO A 59 12.30 3.46 -1.52
CA PRO A 59 12.28 3.21 -2.96
C PRO A 59 13.58 3.67 -3.60
N ASN A 60 13.97 3.01 -4.69
CA ASN A 60 15.07 3.54 -5.48
C ASN A 60 14.54 4.68 -6.37
N ALA A 61 15.45 5.38 -7.06
CA ALA A 61 15.06 6.57 -7.81
C ALA A 61 14.07 6.26 -8.93
N ASP A 62 14.31 5.19 -9.67
CA ASP A 62 13.43 4.82 -10.79
C ASP A 62 12.05 4.44 -10.29
N GLU A 63 12.01 3.68 -9.21
CA GLU A 63 10.77 3.25 -8.58
C GLU A 63 9.98 4.45 -8.09
N LEU A 64 10.65 5.37 -7.41
CA LEU A 64 10.00 6.56 -6.89
C LEU A 64 9.44 7.43 -8.00
N ASN A 65 10.23 7.64 -9.05
CA ASN A 65 9.80 8.45 -10.18
C ASN A 65 8.59 7.85 -10.87
N ALA A 66 8.57 6.55 -11.05
CA ALA A 66 7.43 5.87 -11.65
C ALA A 66 6.19 6.00 -10.80
N MET A 67 6.34 5.88 -9.49
CA MET A 67 5.22 6.02 -8.58
C MET A 67 4.67 7.44 -8.55
N VAL A 68 5.55 8.43 -8.56
CA VAL A 68 5.14 9.82 -8.59
C VAL A 68 4.36 10.11 -9.87
N GLU A 69 4.86 9.62 -11.00
CA GLU A 69 4.18 9.82 -12.26
C GLU A 69 2.80 9.17 -12.25
N TYR A 70 2.71 7.96 -11.74
CA TYR A 70 1.43 7.26 -11.63
C TYR A 70 0.46 8.03 -10.75
N ALA A 71 0.93 8.52 -9.61
CA ALA A 71 0.09 9.27 -8.69
C ALA A 71 -0.37 10.59 -9.29
N ASP A 72 0.48 11.24 -10.07
CA ASP A 72 0.11 12.48 -10.73
C ASP A 72 -0.97 12.27 -11.79
N GLN A 73 -0.94 11.13 -12.46
CA GLN A 73 -1.90 10.83 -13.51
C GLN A 73 -3.21 10.26 -12.97
N HIS A 74 -3.12 9.45 -11.93
CA HIS A 74 -4.29 8.68 -11.46
C HIS A 74 -4.71 9.00 -10.03
N GLY A 75 -3.96 9.84 -9.35
CA GLY A 75 -4.27 10.20 -7.97
C GLY A 75 -3.50 9.37 -6.97
N LEU A 76 -3.25 9.98 -5.81
CA LEU A 76 -2.48 9.32 -4.76
C LEU A 76 -3.22 8.10 -4.21
N ALA A 77 -4.54 8.16 -4.10
CA ALA A 77 -5.30 7.03 -3.59
C ALA A 77 -5.15 5.81 -4.49
N ASN A 78 -5.12 6.02 -5.82
CA ASN A 78 -4.92 4.91 -6.75
C ASN A 78 -3.51 4.36 -6.66
N ALA A 79 -2.52 5.22 -6.44
CA ALA A 79 -1.15 4.75 -6.22
C ALA A 79 -1.08 3.89 -4.96
N CYS A 80 -1.77 4.29 -3.90
CA CYS A 80 -1.84 3.49 -2.68
C CYS A 80 -2.49 2.14 -2.95
N ARG A 81 -3.53 2.12 -3.78
CA ARG A 81 -4.19 0.87 -4.14
C ARG A 81 -3.27 -0.10 -4.84
N VAL A 82 -2.50 0.41 -5.79
CA VAL A 82 -1.53 -0.43 -6.50
C VAL A 82 -0.54 -1.04 -5.53
N ILE A 83 -0.05 -0.24 -4.60
CA ILE A 83 0.93 -0.72 -3.63
C ILE A 83 0.32 -1.74 -2.67
N VAL A 84 -0.87 -1.47 -2.17
CA VAL A 84 -1.55 -2.40 -1.27
C VAL A 84 -1.79 -3.74 -1.95
N ASN A 85 -2.06 -3.73 -3.25
CA ASN A 85 -2.32 -4.96 -3.99
C ASN A 85 -1.06 -5.63 -4.52
N SER A 86 0.11 -5.03 -4.30
CA SER A 86 1.35 -5.60 -4.83
C SER A 86 1.79 -6.79 -3.99
N ASN A 87 2.61 -7.63 -4.59
CA ASN A 87 3.12 -8.83 -3.93
C ASN A 87 4.09 -8.52 -2.80
N GLU A 88 4.67 -7.32 -2.81
CA GLU A 88 5.60 -6.92 -1.77
C GLU A 88 4.91 -6.42 -0.52
N PHE A 89 3.63 -6.07 -0.62
CA PHE A 89 2.92 -5.54 0.54
C PHE A 89 2.87 -6.59 1.65
N MET A 90 3.31 -6.20 2.84
CA MET A 90 3.38 -7.09 3.98
C MET A 90 2.28 -6.77 4.95
N PHE A 91 1.43 -7.75 5.14
CA PHE A 91 0.46 -7.60 6.18
C PHE A 91 1.10 -7.98 7.47
N VAL A 92 1.71 -8.05 7.90
CA VAL A 92 2.22 -8.50 8.96
C VAL A 92 2.33 -8.82 9.79
N ASN A 93 2.51 -9.17 9.93
CA ASN A 93 2.95 -9.83 10.56
C ASN A 93 3.05 -9.71 11.56
#